data_fb0dd05040470d87e12d230ea54333af
#
_entry.id   fb0dd05040470d87e12d230ea54333af
#
_cell.length_a   1.000
_cell.length_b   1.000
_cell.length_c   1.000
_cell.angle_alpha   90.00
_cell.angle_beta   90.00
_cell.angle_gamma   90.00
#
_symmetry.space_group_name_H-M   'P 1'
#
loop_
_entity.id
_entity.type
_entity.pdbx_description
1 polymer ?
#
loop_
_entity_poly.entity_id
_entity_poly.type
_entity_poly.pdbx_seq_one_letter_code
_entity_poly.pdbx_strand_id
1 'polypeptide(L)'
;MSYNFLFINNHFSILGGNDCGASVRSTVLIEALAHIGQVDIINFCDKKISKDSENCNIIYENYISDENPATHQHNLSTRLQKYIKPFNPQSHFTINREKESIIDAVIHSRADKNPYDYVVCRYISEAVTCGLLKYADRLILDVDDNPFSETLRTLAHINPWQPWKYITGLYRAISVNAMTNKILGKNCISFHSNKIDSPHKSSIYLNNVPGVCHETTTFTCIENHKILIVGWIDYAPNKYGITHFVKRIFPEIRKVVPDTTLNIAGKTKDETFFGWLNSNEGVNALGFVEDLQNEYNAAQVVIIPLYHGSGTSVKFTEAMSMGKPIVSTKAGVRGFDDICKENVHYLCAKTDKDFAQKIIYLLTSPAKCEALSINANNVAKDNLSKDHFFDTVEKAICRRNI
;
A
#
# COMPACT_ATOMS: atom_id res chain seq x y z
N MET A 1 3.24 -17.14 -25.35
CA MET A 1 2.07 -17.90 -24.84
C MET A 1 1.15 -16.89 -24.19
N SER A 2 -0.15 -16.95 -24.45
CA SER A 2 -1.13 -16.08 -23.80
C SER A 2 -1.74 -16.84 -22.63
N TYR A 3 -1.68 -16.29 -21.42
CA TYR A 3 -2.23 -16.90 -20.22
C TYR A 3 -3.68 -16.48 -20.00
N ASN A 4 -4.44 -17.30 -19.25
CA ASN A 4 -5.79 -16.99 -18.79
C ASN A 4 -5.78 -16.80 -17.27
N PHE A 5 -6.08 -15.59 -16.81
CA PHE A 5 -6.10 -15.22 -15.40
C PHE A 5 -7.53 -15.03 -14.92
N LEU A 6 -7.83 -15.48 -13.70
CA LEU A 6 -9.03 -15.10 -12.97
C LEU A 6 -8.64 -14.22 -11.77
N PHE A 7 -8.92 -12.92 -11.84
CA PHE A 7 -8.63 -11.97 -10.78
C PHE A 7 -9.85 -11.81 -9.86
N ILE A 8 -9.65 -12.01 -8.56
CA ILE A 8 -10.69 -11.85 -7.53
C ILE A 8 -10.45 -10.54 -6.80
N ASN A 9 -11.38 -9.58 -6.93
CA ASN A 9 -11.37 -8.31 -6.22
C ASN A 9 -12.46 -8.28 -5.13
N ASN A 10 -12.06 -7.94 -3.92
CA ASN A 10 -12.95 -7.96 -2.77
C ASN A 10 -13.10 -6.60 -2.07
N HIS A 11 -12.09 -5.72 -2.09
CA HIS A 11 -12.06 -4.56 -1.21
C HIS A 11 -11.75 -3.23 -1.85
N PHE A 12 -11.12 -3.18 -3.01
CA PHE A 12 -10.60 -1.92 -3.55
C PHE A 12 -11.25 -1.55 -4.87
N SER A 13 -11.39 -0.24 -5.12
CA SER A 13 -11.64 0.22 -6.48
C SER A 13 -10.45 -0.15 -7.37
N ILE A 14 -10.75 -0.68 -8.57
CA ILE A 14 -9.78 -1.10 -9.58
C ILE A 14 -10.15 -0.45 -10.93
N LEU A 15 -9.19 -0.36 -11.84
CA LEU A 15 -9.41 0.12 -13.21
C LEU A 15 -10.17 1.45 -13.29
N GLY A 16 -9.61 2.50 -12.69
CA GLY A 16 -10.18 3.86 -12.72
C GLY A 16 -10.32 4.53 -11.35
N GLY A 17 -10.16 3.81 -10.24
CA GLY A 17 -10.17 4.37 -8.91
C GLY A 17 -8.77 4.44 -8.31
N ASN A 18 -8.19 5.63 -8.21
CA ASN A 18 -6.93 5.86 -7.48
C ASN A 18 -7.22 6.33 -6.04
N ASP A 19 -8.16 5.68 -5.37
CA ASP A 19 -8.63 6.10 -4.04
C ASP A 19 -7.56 5.97 -2.95
N CYS A 20 -6.65 5.02 -3.11
CA CYS A 20 -5.54 4.77 -2.17
C CYS A 20 -4.44 3.94 -2.84
N GLY A 21 -3.27 3.83 -2.19
CA GLY A 21 -2.15 3.05 -2.71
C GLY A 21 -2.47 1.59 -3.02
N ALA A 22 -3.39 0.98 -2.26
CA ALA A 22 -3.83 -0.38 -2.51
C ALA A 22 -4.65 -0.51 -3.81
N SER A 23 -5.46 0.50 -4.15
CA SER A 23 -6.19 0.56 -5.43
C SER A 23 -5.23 0.69 -6.62
N VAL A 24 -4.23 1.56 -6.50
CA VAL A 24 -3.16 1.71 -7.50
C VAL A 24 -2.45 0.38 -7.75
N ARG A 25 -2.00 -0.29 -6.68
CA ARG A 25 -1.31 -1.58 -6.80
C ARG A 25 -2.17 -2.67 -7.44
N SER A 26 -3.48 -2.74 -7.09
CA SER A 26 -4.41 -3.70 -7.71
C SER A 26 -4.56 -3.45 -9.20
N THR A 27 -4.74 -2.20 -9.60
CA THR A 27 -4.87 -1.80 -11.01
C THR A 27 -3.60 -2.15 -11.80
N VAL A 28 -2.43 -1.78 -11.29
CA VAL A 28 -1.15 -2.07 -11.95
C VAL A 28 -0.88 -3.57 -12.05
N LEU A 29 -1.29 -4.36 -11.05
CA LEU A 29 -1.17 -5.82 -11.14
C LEU A 29 -2.10 -6.40 -12.23
N ILE A 30 -3.33 -5.92 -12.34
CA ILE A 30 -4.25 -6.32 -13.42
C ILE A 30 -3.66 -5.95 -14.78
N GLU A 31 -3.14 -4.72 -14.94
CA GLU A 31 -2.49 -4.26 -16.18
C GLU A 31 -1.27 -5.13 -16.55
N ALA A 32 -0.45 -5.52 -15.56
CA ALA A 32 0.70 -6.41 -15.77
C ALA A 32 0.27 -7.81 -16.25
N LEU A 33 -0.81 -8.36 -15.68
CA LEU A 33 -1.37 -9.64 -16.11
C LEU A 33 -1.99 -9.53 -17.51
N ALA A 34 -2.68 -8.44 -17.81
CA ALA A 34 -3.29 -8.17 -19.12
C ALA A 34 -2.23 -7.98 -20.23
N HIS A 35 -1.02 -7.57 -19.87
CA HIS A 35 0.11 -7.47 -20.81
C HIS A 35 0.55 -8.85 -21.34
N ILE A 36 0.39 -9.91 -20.54
CA ILE A 36 0.85 -11.27 -20.87
C ILE A 36 -0.29 -12.26 -21.14
N GLY A 37 -1.55 -11.84 -21.01
CA GLY A 37 -2.69 -12.72 -21.24
C GLY A 37 -4.05 -12.05 -21.10
N GLN A 38 -5.08 -12.88 -20.98
CA GLN A 38 -6.46 -12.45 -20.75
C GLN A 38 -6.78 -12.48 -19.26
N VAL A 39 -7.42 -11.44 -18.75
CA VAL A 39 -7.80 -11.31 -17.34
C VAL A 39 -9.32 -11.22 -17.22
N ASP A 40 -9.92 -12.25 -16.67
CA ASP A 40 -11.31 -12.19 -16.24
C ASP A 40 -11.39 -11.76 -14.78
N ILE A 41 -12.31 -10.86 -14.47
CA ILE A 41 -12.42 -10.22 -13.16
C ILE A 41 -13.75 -10.58 -12.50
N ILE A 42 -13.68 -11.08 -11.28
CA ILE A 42 -14.82 -11.17 -10.36
C ILE A 42 -14.67 -10.03 -9.36
N ASN A 43 -15.65 -9.12 -9.34
CA ASN A 43 -15.66 -7.96 -8.45
C ASN A 43 -16.75 -8.13 -7.37
N PHE A 44 -16.34 -8.36 -6.13
CA PHE A 44 -17.23 -8.40 -4.96
C PHE A 44 -17.24 -7.06 -4.18
N CYS A 45 -16.49 -6.06 -4.65
CA CYS A 45 -16.43 -4.74 -4.03
C CYS A 45 -17.70 -3.93 -4.35
N ASP A 46 -18.13 -3.07 -3.42
CA ASP A 46 -19.24 -2.13 -3.61
C ASP A 46 -18.95 -1.00 -4.61
N LYS A 47 -17.69 -0.87 -5.00
CA LYS A 47 -17.23 0.15 -5.94
C LYS A 47 -17.23 -0.40 -7.36
N LYS A 48 -17.93 0.31 -8.24
CA LYS A 48 -17.98 -0.03 -9.66
C LYS A 48 -16.61 0.14 -10.33
N ILE A 49 -16.33 -0.74 -11.26
CA ILE A 49 -15.19 -0.63 -12.16
C ILE A 49 -15.56 0.39 -13.23
N SER A 50 -14.73 1.41 -13.39
CA SER A 50 -15.08 2.59 -14.23
C SER A 50 -14.33 2.66 -15.55
N LYS A 51 -13.37 1.77 -15.81
CA LYS A 51 -12.52 1.82 -16.98
C LYS A 51 -12.45 0.46 -17.67
N ASP A 52 -12.81 0.43 -18.95
CA ASP A 52 -12.50 -0.68 -19.83
C ASP A 52 -10.98 -0.72 -20.05
N SER A 53 -10.39 -1.90 -19.94
CA SER A 53 -8.97 -2.14 -20.20
C SER A 53 -8.85 -3.24 -21.24
N GLU A 54 -7.93 -3.07 -22.19
CA GLU A 54 -7.61 -4.11 -23.15
C GLU A 54 -7.24 -5.42 -22.43
N ASN A 55 -7.74 -6.55 -22.94
CA ASN A 55 -7.54 -7.87 -22.35
C ASN A 55 -8.13 -8.10 -20.95
N CYS A 56 -9.01 -7.23 -20.48
CA CYS A 56 -9.71 -7.40 -19.20
C CYS A 56 -11.22 -7.50 -19.40
N ASN A 57 -11.84 -8.55 -18.84
CA ASN A 57 -13.27 -8.76 -18.90
C ASN A 57 -13.86 -8.83 -17.49
N ILE A 58 -14.87 -8.00 -17.22
CA ILE A 58 -15.64 -8.11 -15.97
C ILE A 58 -16.71 -9.16 -16.20
N ILE A 59 -16.52 -10.34 -15.61
CA ILE A 59 -17.44 -11.48 -15.78
C ILE A 59 -18.46 -11.60 -14.66
N TYR A 60 -18.21 -10.97 -13.52
CA TYR A 60 -19.12 -10.89 -12.40
C TYR A 60 -18.88 -9.60 -11.62
N GLU A 61 -19.95 -8.85 -11.33
CA GLU A 61 -19.91 -7.66 -10.51
C GLU A 61 -21.14 -7.61 -9.60
N ASN A 62 -20.95 -7.93 -8.34
CA ASN A 62 -21.98 -7.79 -7.31
C ASN A 62 -21.34 -7.71 -5.93
N TYR A 63 -21.76 -6.74 -5.14
CA TYR A 63 -21.29 -6.61 -3.77
C TYR A 63 -21.81 -7.77 -2.91
N ILE A 64 -20.88 -8.47 -2.27
CA ILE A 64 -21.15 -9.50 -1.28
C ILE A 64 -20.40 -9.16 0.00
N SER A 65 -21.15 -8.84 1.07
CA SER A 65 -20.58 -8.55 2.38
C SER A 65 -19.84 -9.77 2.95
N ASP A 66 -18.69 -9.55 3.60
CA ASP A 66 -17.99 -10.57 4.37
C ASP A 66 -18.60 -10.76 5.76
N GLU A 67 -19.55 -9.91 6.15
CA GLU A 67 -20.30 -10.07 7.39
C GLU A 67 -21.24 -11.28 7.27
N ASN A 68 -20.87 -12.37 7.94
CA ASN A 68 -21.74 -13.52 8.08
C ASN A 68 -22.76 -13.19 9.18
N PRO A 69 -24.08 -13.02 8.85
CA PRO A 69 -25.10 -12.70 9.86
C PRO A 69 -25.17 -13.73 10.99
N ALA A 70 -24.65 -14.95 10.78
CA ALA A 70 -24.53 -15.97 11.82
C ALA A 70 -23.43 -15.70 12.87
N THR A 71 -22.50 -14.77 12.62
CA THR A 71 -21.40 -14.46 13.57
C THR A 71 -21.81 -13.47 14.67
N HIS A 72 -22.97 -12.86 14.58
CA HIS A 72 -23.52 -12.02 15.67
C HIS A 72 -24.03 -12.80 16.89
N GLN A 73 -24.13 -14.13 16.84
CA GLN A 73 -24.27 -14.93 18.04
C GLN A 73 -22.91 -15.01 18.75
N HIS A 74 -22.66 -14.04 19.61
CA HIS A 74 -21.49 -13.98 20.50
C HIS A 74 -21.56 -15.07 21.59
N ASN A 75 -21.54 -16.34 21.20
CA ASN A 75 -21.35 -17.42 22.13
C ASN A 75 -19.88 -17.45 22.58
N LEU A 76 -19.67 -17.59 23.89
CA LEU A 76 -18.33 -17.73 24.50
C LEU A 76 -17.49 -18.83 23.81
N SER A 77 -18.16 -19.89 23.30
CA SER A 77 -17.54 -21.01 22.59
C SER A 77 -16.90 -20.61 21.24
N THR A 78 -17.52 -19.69 20.48
CA THR A 78 -16.96 -19.20 19.20
C THR A 78 -15.78 -18.26 19.42
N ARG A 79 -15.77 -17.48 20.51
CA ARG A 79 -14.59 -16.70 20.91
C ARG A 79 -13.43 -17.58 21.34
N LEU A 80 -13.68 -18.63 22.14
CA LEU A 80 -12.66 -19.60 22.57
C LEU A 80 -12.10 -20.41 21.38
N GLN A 81 -12.93 -20.80 20.42
CA GLN A 81 -12.46 -21.56 19.24
C GLN A 81 -11.49 -20.77 18.38
N LYS A 82 -11.60 -19.45 18.29
CA LYS A 82 -10.62 -18.58 17.60
C LYS A 82 -9.25 -18.62 18.25
N TYR A 83 -9.17 -18.93 19.55
CA TYR A 83 -7.92 -18.98 20.31
C TYR A 83 -7.36 -20.40 20.46
N ILE A 84 -8.19 -21.43 20.40
CA ILE A 84 -7.80 -22.81 20.64
C ILE A 84 -7.22 -23.51 19.41
N LYS A 85 -7.48 -23.01 18.17
CA LYS A 85 -6.97 -23.60 16.93
C LYS A 85 -6.05 -22.63 16.16
N PRO A 86 -4.93 -22.18 16.75
CA PRO A 86 -4.10 -21.12 16.19
C PRO A 86 -3.45 -21.47 14.83
N PHE A 87 -3.27 -22.75 14.53
CA PHE A 87 -2.60 -23.22 13.31
C PHE A 87 -3.57 -23.58 12.18
N ASN A 88 -4.87 -23.37 12.37
CA ASN A 88 -5.84 -23.54 11.31
C ASN A 88 -6.11 -22.18 10.62
N PRO A 89 -5.80 -22.03 9.32
CA PRO A 89 -6.07 -20.78 8.59
C PRO A 89 -7.52 -20.28 8.75
N GLN A 90 -8.50 -21.21 8.74
CA GLN A 90 -9.91 -20.93 8.90
C GLN A 90 -10.30 -20.43 10.31
N SER A 91 -9.40 -20.54 11.31
CA SER A 91 -9.70 -20.04 12.66
C SER A 91 -9.68 -18.52 12.75
N HIS A 92 -9.03 -17.84 11.80
CA HIS A 92 -8.89 -16.38 11.78
C HIS A 92 -9.83 -15.70 10.78
N PHE A 93 -10.17 -16.42 9.69
CA PHE A 93 -11.05 -15.93 8.64
C PHE A 93 -12.09 -17.00 8.34
N THR A 94 -13.34 -16.57 8.19
CA THR A 94 -14.44 -17.48 7.83
C THR A 94 -14.57 -17.50 6.31
N ILE A 95 -14.68 -18.68 5.72
CA ILE A 95 -14.96 -18.81 4.29
C ILE A 95 -16.38 -18.30 4.03
N ASN A 96 -16.50 -17.35 3.12
CA ASN A 96 -17.79 -16.92 2.58
C ASN A 96 -18.22 -17.92 1.51
N ARG A 97 -19.20 -18.75 1.85
CA ARG A 97 -19.66 -19.85 0.98
C ARG A 97 -20.29 -19.38 -0.32
N GLU A 98 -20.91 -18.21 -0.31
CA GLU A 98 -21.49 -17.62 -1.51
C GLU A 98 -20.40 -17.22 -2.50
N LYS A 99 -19.38 -16.47 -2.04
CA LYS A 99 -18.22 -16.11 -2.86
C LYS A 99 -17.49 -17.33 -3.38
N GLU A 100 -17.24 -18.32 -2.51
CA GLU A 100 -16.60 -19.58 -2.90
C GLU A 100 -17.39 -20.29 -4.01
N SER A 101 -18.71 -20.41 -3.87
CA SER A 101 -19.58 -21.07 -4.85
C SER A 101 -19.57 -20.37 -6.22
N ILE A 102 -19.60 -19.04 -6.25
CA ILE A 102 -19.53 -18.25 -7.48
C ILE A 102 -18.19 -18.48 -8.19
N ILE A 103 -17.08 -18.39 -7.45
CA ILE A 103 -15.74 -18.61 -8.00
C ILE A 103 -15.61 -20.02 -8.57
N ASP A 104 -16.07 -21.02 -7.83
CA ASP A 104 -16.02 -22.41 -8.27
C ASP A 104 -16.85 -22.63 -9.54
N ALA A 105 -18.06 -22.08 -9.60
CA ALA A 105 -18.89 -22.16 -10.80
C ALA A 105 -18.21 -21.55 -12.02
N VAL A 106 -17.57 -20.38 -11.87
CA VAL A 106 -16.81 -19.72 -12.94
C VAL A 106 -15.62 -20.59 -13.40
N ILE A 107 -14.83 -21.12 -12.46
CA ILE A 107 -13.67 -21.95 -12.78
C ILE A 107 -14.10 -23.23 -13.49
N HIS A 108 -15.16 -23.91 -13.01
CA HIS A 108 -15.65 -25.15 -13.62
C HIS A 108 -16.29 -24.93 -15.00
N SER A 109 -16.94 -23.78 -15.23
CA SER A 109 -17.57 -23.48 -16.51
C SER A 109 -16.58 -23.40 -17.68
N ARG A 110 -15.29 -23.16 -17.39
CA ARG A 110 -14.22 -23.05 -18.38
C ARG A 110 -13.28 -24.26 -18.42
N ALA A 111 -13.44 -25.23 -17.53
CA ALA A 111 -12.52 -26.34 -17.36
C ALA A 111 -12.21 -27.12 -18.67
N ASP A 112 -13.19 -27.29 -19.53
CA ASP A 112 -13.07 -28.14 -20.73
C ASP A 112 -12.67 -27.35 -22.01
N LYS A 113 -12.85 -26.02 -22.01
CA LYS A 113 -12.66 -25.24 -23.26
C LYS A 113 -11.47 -24.31 -23.24
N ASN A 114 -11.25 -23.62 -22.14
CA ASN A 114 -10.17 -22.65 -21.99
C ASN A 114 -9.95 -22.40 -20.49
N PRO A 115 -9.30 -23.31 -19.76
CA PRO A 115 -9.16 -23.23 -18.32
C PRO A 115 -8.33 -22.02 -17.92
N TYR A 116 -8.56 -21.54 -16.69
CA TYR A 116 -7.68 -20.56 -16.10
C TYR A 116 -6.35 -21.19 -15.71
N ASP A 117 -5.25 -20.60 -16.19
CA ASP A 117 -3.90 -21.00 -15.80
C ASP A 117 -3.62 -20.59 -14.36
N TYR A 118 -4.10 -19.38 -13.98
CA TYR A 118 -3.91 -18.83 -12.65
C TYR A 118 -5.16 -18.19 -12.09
N VAL A 119 -5.32 -18.31 -10.75
CA VAL A 119 -6.28 -17.54 -9.95
C VAL A 119 -5.48 -16.52 -9.15
N VAL A 120 -5.88 -15.26 -9.20
CA VAL A 120 -5.12 -14.14 -8.62
C VAL A 120 -5.98 -13.44 -7.58
N CYS A 121 -5.41 -13.18 -6.41
CA CYS A 121 -6.04 -12.31 -5.42
C CYS A 121 -4.99 -11.55 -4.62
N ARG A 122 -5.45 -10.52 -3.92
CA ARG A 122 -4.62 -9.78 -2.98
C ARG A 122 -5.00 -10.14 -1.55
N TYR A 123 -4.01 -10.10 -0.67
CA TYR A 123 -4.09 -10.42 0.75
C TYR A 123 -4.44 -11.89 1.09
N ILE A 124 -3.81 -12.35 2.14
CA ILE A 124 -4.03 -13.71 2.68
C ILE A 124 -5.46 -13.89 3.19
N SER A 125 -6.05 -12.84 3.80
CA SER A 125 -7.44 -12.83 4.24
C SER A 125 -8.39 -13.18 3.11
N GLU A 126 -8.20 -12.56 1.95
CA GLU A 126 -9.04 -12.77 0.77
C GLU A 126 -8.92 -14.20 0.23
N ALA A 127 -7.68 -14.70 0.15
CA ALA A 127 -7.45 -16.06 -0.30
C ALA A 127 -8.20 -17.10 0.57
N VAL A 128 -8.27 -16.81 1.89
CA VAL A 128 -9.01 -17.69 2.82
C VAL A 128 -10.51 -17.46 2.72
N THR A 129 -10.97 -16.21 2.77
CA THR A 129 -12.39 -15.86 2.76
C THR A 129 -13.08 -16.32 1.47
N CYS A 130 -12.41 -16.22 0.33
CA CYS A 130 -12.90 -16.67 -0.96
C CYS A 130 -12.65 -18.17 -1.24
N GLY A 131 -12.12 -18.93 -0.29
CA GLY A 131 -11.91 -20.39 -0.44
C GLY A 131 -10.83 -20.77 -1.46
N LEU A 132 -9.89 -19.85 -1.81
CA LEU A 132 -8.92 -20.04 -2.90
C LEU A 132 -7.78 -20.99 -2.57
N LEU A 133 -7.61 -21.41 -1.32
CA LEU A 133 -6.51 -22.27 -0.90
C LEU A 133 -6.55 -23.68 -1.51
N LYS A 134 -7.68 -24.10 -2.05
CA LYS A 134 -7.84 -25.36 -2.81
C LYS A 134 -7.20 -25.27 -4.21
N TYR A 135 -6.98 -24.06 -4.71
CA TYR A 135 -6.31 -23.79 -5.99
C TYR A 135 -4.85 -23.35 -5.82
N ALA A 136 -4.20 -23.71 -4.69
CA ALA A 136 -2.87 -23.24 -4.34
C ALA A 136 -1.83 -23.45 -5.45
N ASP A 137 -1.94 -24.55 -6.21
CA ASP A 137 -0.99 -24.88 -7.28
C ASP A 137 -1.03 -23.89 -8.48
N ARG A 138 -2.08 -23.13 -8.62
CA ARG A 138 -2.26 -22.08 -9.62
C ARG A 138 -2.64 -20.73 -9.02
N LEU A 139 -2.40 -20.54 -7.73
CA LEU A 139 -2.68 -19.30 -7.02
C LEU A 139 -1.51 -18.33 -7.17
N ILE A 140 -1.83 -17.09 -7.58
CA ILE A 140 -0.97 -15.93 -7.46
C ILE A 140 -1.54 -15.07 -6.33
N LEU A 141 -0.73 -14.85 -5.29
CA LEU A 141 -1.13 -14.13 -4.10
C LEU A 141 -0.27 -12.87 -3.92
N ASP A 142 -0.84 -11.70 -4.13
CA ASP A 142 -0.18 -10.45 -3.77
C ASP A 142 -0.43 -10.16 -2.29
N VAL A 143 0.52 -10.55 -1.45
CA VAL A 143 0.43 -10.39 0.02
C VAL A 143 0.57 -8.93 0.40
N ASP A 144 1.32 -8.15 -0.40
CA ASP A 144 1.69 -6.75 -0.17
C ASP A 144 2.48 -6.61 1.15
N ASP A 145 1.78 -6.52 2.29
CA ASP A 145 2.36 -6.46 3.63
C ASP A 145 2.18 -7.77 4.39
N ASN A 146 3.19 -8.13 5.18
CA ASN A 146 3.09 -9.30 6.04
C ASN A 146 2.13 -9.02 7.23
N PRO A 147 1.00 -9.74 7.33
CA PRO A 147 0.04 -9.55 8.43
C PRO A 147 0.64 -9.76 9.83
N PHE A 148 1.69 -10.58 9.95
CA PHE A 148 2.40 -10.77 11.21
C PHE A 148 3.14 -9.50 11.64
N SER A 149 3.90 -8.90 10.72
CA SER A 149 4.62 -7.64 10.99
C SER A 149 3.66 -6.49 11.31
N GLU A 150 2.51 -6.43 10.65
CA GLU A 150 1.45 -5.48 10.95
C GLU A 150 0.91 -5.67 12.37
N THR A 151 0.59 -6.92 12.74
CA THR A 151 0.08 -7.24 14.07
C THR A 151 1.11 -6.90 15.16
N LEU A 152 2.39 -7.21 14.97
CA LEU A 152 3.47 -6.87 15.93
C LEU A 152 3.59 -5.35 16.11
N ARG A 153 3.51 -4.58 15.03
CA ARG A 153 3.56 -3.11 15.12
C ARG A 153 2.38 -2.56 15.90
N THR A 154 1.20 -3.12 15.69
CA THR A 154 0.00 -2.74 16.47
C THR A 154 0.20 -3.01 17.96
N LEU A 155 0.87 -4.11 18.33
CA LEU A 155 1.18 -4.44 19.72
C LEU A 155 2.08 -3.40 20.40
N ALA A 156 3.04 -2.83 19.66
CA ALA A 156 3.94 -1.80 20.19
C ALA A 156 3.22 -0.51 20.65
N HIS A 157 1.98 -0.31 20.21
CA HIS A 157 1.16 0.86 20.55
C HIS A 157 0.03 0.56 21.55
N ILE A 158 -0.05 -0.69 22.07
CA ILE A 158 -1.02 -1.03 23.12
C ILE A 158 -0.58 -0.37 24.43
N ASN A 159 -1.57 0.27 25.10
CA ASN A 159 -1.34 0.86 26.41
C ASN A 159 -0.83 -0.22 27.39
N PRO A 160 0.33 -0.01 28.07
CA PRO A 160 0.91 -0.96 29.02
C PRO A 160 -0.03 -1.39 30.15
N TRP A 161 -1.01 -0.54 30.50
CA TRP A 161 -2.03 -0.82 31.52
C TRP A 161 -3.13 -1.81 31.07
N GLN A 162 -3.02 -2.36 29.84
CA GLN A 162 -3.96 -3.33 29.28
C GLN A 162 -3.25 -4.65 28.90
N PRO A 163 -2.67 -5.39 29.88
CA PRO A 163 -1.84 -6.55 29.62
C PRO A 163 -2.56 -7.65 28.83
N TRP A 164 -3.86 -7.80 29.05
CA TRP A 164 -4.68 -8.78 28.31
C TRP A 164 -4.73 -8.51 26.81
N LYS A 165 -4.80 -7.23 26.42
CA LYS A 165 -4.78 -6.86 24.99
C LYS A 165 -3.42 -7.18 24.37
N TYR A 166 -2.35 -7.01 25.13
CA TYR A 166 -1.01 -7.37 24.68
C TYR A 166 -0.87 -8.88 24.49
N ILE A 167 -1.30 -9.69 25.50
CA ILE A 167 -1.21 -11.17 25.45
C ILE A 167 -2.05 -11.72 24.29
N THR A 168 -3.30 -11.28 24.18
CA THR A 168 -4.19 -11.71 23.08
C THR A 168 -3.69 -11.27 21.72
N GLY A 169 -3.10 -10.08 21.61
CA GLY A 169 -2.48 -9.57 20.40
C GLY A 169 -1.23 -10.37 20.01
N LEU A 170 -0.37 -10.69 20.96
CA LEU A 170 0.82 -11.53 20.72
C LEU A 170 0.42 -12.94 20.23
N TYR A 171 -0.58 -13.53 20.89
CA TYR A 171 -1.12 -14.82 20.47
C TYR A 171 -1.69 -14.75 19.05
N ARG A 172 -2.44 -13.68 18.72
CA ARG A 172 -2.93 -13.43 17.36
C ARG A 172 -1.78 -13.31 16.37
N ALA A 173 -0.71 -12.58 16.71
CA ALA A 173 0.46 -12.42 15.85
C ALA A 173 1.10 -13.77 15.52
N ILE A 174 1.32 -14.62 16.53
CA ILE A 174 1.88 -15.97 16.35
C ILE A 174 0.98 -16.83 15.47
N SER A 175 -0.33 -16.79 15.70
CA SER A 175 -1.31 -17.54 14.93
C SER A 175 -1.37 -17.10 13.46
N VAL A 176 -1.36 -15.79 13.23
CA VAL A 176 -1.34 -15.21 11.87
C VAL A 176 -0.04 -15.57 11.15
N ASN A 177 1.10 -15.55 11.85
CA ASN A 177 2.38 -15.97 11.27
C ASN A 177 2.38 -17.45 10.86
N ALA A 178 1.89 -18.32 11.74
CA ALA A 178 1.79 -19.75 11.44
C ALA A 178 0.87 -20.03 10.25
N MET A 179 -0.26 -19.31 10.17
CA MET A 179 -1.20 -19.37 9.05
C MET A 179 -0.53 -18.89 7.76
N THR A 180 0.12 -17.72 7.79
CA THR A 180 0.81 -17.14 6.64
C THR A 180 1.86 -18.11 6.10
N ASN A 181 2.73 -18.65 6.96
CA ASN A 181 3.74 -19.62 6.56
C ASN A 181 3.14 -20.91 6.00
N LYS A 182 2.01 -21.39 6.54
CA LYS A 182 1.31 -22.56 6.02
C LYS A 182 0.72 -22.32 4.62
N ILE A 183 0.23 -21.10 4.34
CA ILE A 183 -0.32 -20.73 3.03
C ILE A 183 0.81 -20.56 2.03
N LEU A 184 1.84 -19.79 2.37
CA LEU A 184 2.99 -19.53 1.51
C LEU A 184 3.89 -20.76 1.31
N GLY A 185 3.86 -21.71 2.22
CA GLY A 185 4.51 -23.03 2.08
C GLY A 185 3.79 -23.95 1.09
N LYS A 186 2.56 -23.60 0.66
CA LYS A 186 1.94 -24.25 -0.50
C LYS A 186 2.61 -23.71 -1.76
N ASN A 187 2.53 -24.45 -2.83
CA ASN A 187 3.20 -24.12 -4.09
C ASN A 187 2.48 -22.95 -4.84
N CYS A 188 2.37 -21.76 -4.22
CA CYS A 188 1.77 -20.57 -4.83
C CYS A 188 2.86 -19.53 -5.19
N ILE A 189 2.60 -18.70 -6.21
CA ILE A 189 3.41 -17.50 -6.46
C ILE A 189 2.97 -16.43 -5.46
N SER A 190 3.91 -15.86 -4.71
CA SER A 190 3.58 -14.80 -3.74
C SER A 190 4.42 -13.55 -3.96
N PHE A 191 3.76 -12.39 -4.05
CA PHE A 191 4.38 -11.09 -4.16
C PHE A 191 4.34 -10.33 -2.84
N HIS A 192 5.41 -9.61 -2.52
CA HIS A 192 5.54 -8.76 -1.34
C HIS A 192 6.09 -7.39 -1.72
N SER A 193 5.60 -6.33 -1.07
CA SER A 193 6.00 -4.95 -1.39
C SER A 193 7.40 -4.60 -0.87
N ASN A 194 7.95 -5.38 0.07
CA ASN A 194 9.30 -5.16 0.61
C ASN A 194 9.92 -6.46 1.11
N LYS A 195 11.27 -6.49 1.18
CA LYS A 195 12.03 -7.68 1.62
C LYS A 195 11.97 -7.91 3.13
N ILE A 196 11.78 -6.84 3.92
CA ILE A 196 11.74 -6.92 5.38
C ILE A 196 10.53 -7.74 5.86
N ASP A 197 9.42 -7.60 5.15
CA ASP A 197 8.16 -8.28 5.46
C ASP A 197 7.97 -9.60 4.70
N SER A 198 8.94 -10.01 3.88
CA SER A 198 8.87 -11.27 3.14
C SER A 198 9.04 -12.46 4.10
N PRO A 199 7.98 -13.21 4.40
CA PRO A 199 8.03 -14.26 5.41
C PRO A 199 8.60 -15.57 4.87
N HIS A 200 8.73 -15.73 3.57
CA HIS A 200 9.08 -17.00 2.93
C HIS A 200 10.15 -16.83 1.85
N LYS A 201 11.06 -17.83 1.75
CA LYS A 201 12.18 -17.82 0.79
C LYS A 201 11.73 -17.79 -0.69
N SER A 202 10.53 -18.28 -0.99
CA SER A 202 9.95 -18.28 -2.33
C SER A 202 9.19 -16.99 -2.67
N SER A 203 9.08 -16.05 -1.74
CA SER A 203 8.38 -14.79 -1.95
C SER A 203 9.16 -13.92 -2.93
N ILE A 204 8.43 -13.35 -3.89
CA ILE A 204 8.98 -12.48 -4.91
C ILE A 204 8.75 -11.03 -4.48
N TYR A 205 9.83 -10.26 -4.49
CA TYR A 205 9.77 -8.86 -4.18
C TYR A 205 9.21 -8.07 -5.37
N LEU A 206 8.14 -7.33 -5.13
CA LEU A 206 7.44 -6.54 -6.13
C LEU A 206 7.10 -5.18 -5.53
N ASN A 207 7.85 -4.15 -5.88
CA ASN A 207 7.72 -2.79 -5.38
C ASN A 207 6.34 -2.19 -5.69
N ASN A 208 5.90 -1.23 -4.87
CA ASN A 208 4.78 -0.38 -5.22
C ASN A 208 5.17 0.58 -6.35
N VAL A 209 4.27 0.75 -7.31
CA VAL A 209 4.40 1.70 -8.41
C VAL A 209 3.79 3.03 -7.99
N PRO A 210 4.37 4.19 -8.35
CA PRO A 210 3.79 5.49 -8.08
C PRO A 210 2.48 5.69 -8.86
N GLY A 211 1.52 6.38 -8.23
CA GLY A 211 0.28 6.81 -8.90
C GLY A 211 0.50 7.98 -9.86
N VAL A 212 1.55 8.76 -9.64
CA VAL A 212 2.01 9.87 -10.48
C VAL A 212 3.51 9.79 -10.72
N CYS A 213 3.97 10.15 -11.90
CA CYS A 213 5.40 10.16 -12.26
C CYS A 213 5.71 11.31 -13.22
N HIS A 214 6.97 11.71 -13.27
CA HIS A 214 7.46 12.72 -14.19
C HIS A 214 8.24 12.05 -15.34
N GLU A 215 7.92 12.41 -16.57
CA GLU A 215 8.58 11.84 -17.75
C GLU A 215 10.00 12.40 -17.98
N THR A 216 10.24 13.63 -17.52
CA THR A 216 11.53 14.32 -17.73
C THR A 216 12.56 13.95 -16.67
N THR A 217 13.86 14.02 -17.05
CA THR A 217 15.00 13.78 -16.16
C THR A 217 15.67 15.06 -15.66
N THR A 218 15.22 16.22 -16.12
CA THR A 218 15.78 17.51 -15.73
C THR A 218 14.93 18.15 -14.67
N PHE A 219 15.49 18.29 -13.47
CA PHE A 219 14.82 18.91 -12.32
C PHE A 219 15.58 20.18 -11.95
N THR A 220 14.93 21.32 -12.10
CA THR A 220 15.38 22.59 -11.50
C THR A 220 14.71 22.75 -10.13
N CYS A 221 15.47 23.14 -9.12
CA CYS A 221 14.88 23.45 -7.82
C CYS A 221 13.96 24.67 -7.95
N ILE A 222 12.74 24.53 -7.46
CA ILE A 222 11.79 25.64 -7.37
C ILE A 222 11.99 26.31 -6.01
N GLU A 223 12.46 27.55 -6.01
CA GLU A 223 12.69 28.30 -4.78
C GLU A 223 11.43 29.08 -4.39
N ASN A 224 10.47 28.41 -3.78
CA ASN A 224 9.18 29.01 -3.41
C ASN A 224 8.75 28.69 -1.97
N HIS A 225 9.60 28.05 -1.21
CA HIS A 225 9.41 27.65 0.18
C HIS A 225 8.12 26.85 0.45
N LYS A 226 7.62 26.11 -0.56
CA LYS A 226 6.44 25.26 -0.43
C LYS A 226 6.81 23.85 -0.02
N ILE A 227 6.19 23.40 1.06
CA ILE A 227 6.28 22.02 1.56
C ILE A 227 4.98 21.29 1.23
N LEU A 228 5.07 20.03 0.82
CA LEU A 228 3.91 19.19 0.51
C LEU A 228 3.87 17.95 1.39
N ILE A 229 2.68 17.64 1.91
CA ILE A 229 2.29 16.34 2.46
C ILE A 229 1.19 15.76 1.58
N VAL A 230 1.30 14.48 1.22
CA VAL A 230 0.29 13.76 0.44
C VAL A 230 -0.20 12.54 1.22
N GLY A 231 -1.51 12.26 1.13
CA GLY A 231 -2.11 11.00 1.59
C GLY A 231 -3.44 11.16 2.29
N TRP A 232 -4.17 10.06 2.42
CA TRP A 232 -5.45 10.04 3.11
C TRP A 232 -5.31 10.55 4.55
N ILE A 233 -5.91 11.72 4.83
CA ILE A 233 -5.72 12.45 6.09
C ILE A 233 -6.32 11.70 7.28
N ASP A 234 -7.47 11.03 7.10
CA ASP A 234 -8.14 10.27 8.17
C ASP A 234 -7.43 8.96 8.54
N TYR A 235 -6.48 8.49 7.74
CA TYR A 235 -5.68 7.35 8.12
C TYR A 235 -4.85 7.68 9.35
N ALA A 236 -5.07 6.93 10.45
CA ALA A 236 -4.54 7.27 11.77
C ALA A 236 -3.03 7.61 11.81
N PRO A 237 -2.13 6.87 11.12
CA PRO A 237 -0.72 7.24 11.05
C PRO A 237 -0.46 8.58 10.36
N ASN A 238 -1.21 8.92 9.30
CA ASN A 238 -1.09 10.21 8.62
C ASN A 238 -1.59 11.33 9.53
N LYS A 239 -2.79 11.18 10.11
CA LYS A 239 -3.40 12.17 11.00
C LYS A 239 -2.49 12.49 12.18
N TYR A 240 -1.91 11.45 12.79
CA TYR A 240 -0.93 11.62 13.87
C TYR A 240 0.30 12.40 13.38
N GLY A 241 0.92 11.96 12.29
CA GLY A 241 2.14 12.58 11.75
C GLY A 241 1.93 14.03 11.32
N ILE A 242 0.81 14.32 10.65
CA ILE A 242 0.43 15.68 10.26
C ILE A 242 0.24 16.55 11.50
N THR A 243 -0.53 16.06 12.50
CA THR A 243 -0.76 16.80 13.75
C THR A 243 0.53 17.12 14.47
N HIS A 244 1.42 16.14 14.58
CA HIS A 244 2.72 16.29 15.23
C HIS A 244 3.59 17.33 14.48
N PHE A 245 3.65 17.21 13.15
CA PHE A 245 4.42 18.11 12.30
C PHE A 245 3.93 19.56 12.42
N VAL A 246 2.63 19.78 12.27
CA VAL A 246 2.05 21.14 12.34
C VAL A 246 2.25 21.77 13.71
N LYS A 247 2.13 20.99 14.79
CA LYS A 247 2.26 21.52 16.16
C LYS A 247 3.69 21.72 16.63
N ARG A 248 4.65 20.88 16.20
CA ARG A 248 5.97 20.79 16.80
C ARG A 248 7.12 21.19 15.88
N ILE A 249 6.98 20.93 14.57
CA ILE A 249 8.09 21.06 13.63
C ILE A 249 7.91 22.28 12.73
N PHE A 250 6.72 22.45 12.16
CA PHE A 250 6.45 23.55 11.23
C PHE A 250 6.68 24.95 11.81
N PRO A 251 6.29 25.26 13.07
CA PRO A 251 6.63 26.54 13.67
C PRO A 251 8.12 26.83 13.75
N GLU A 252 8.96 25.81 13.99
CA GLU A 252 10.42 25.98 14.05
C GLU A 252 11.02 26.30 12.67
N ILE A 253 10.43 25.76 11.60
CA ILE A 253 10.82 26.07 10.22
C ILE A 253 10.48 27.52 9.91
N ARG A 254 9.26 27.99 10.22
CA ARG A 254 8.82 29.35 9.95
C ARG A 254 9.54 30.43 10.75
N LYS A 255 10.13 30.10 11.90
CA LYS A 255 11.04 31.02 12.63
C LYS A 255 12.26 31.38 11.80
N VAL A 256 12.75 30.47 10.93
CA VAL A 256 13.96 30.65 10.13
C VAL A 256 13.62 31.10 8.70
N VAL A 257 12.55 30.52 8.12
CA VAL A 257 12.03 30.83 6.78
C VAL A 257 10.55 31.21 6.90
N PRO A 258 10.24 32.49 7.22
CA PRO A 258 8.89 32.92 7.64
C PRO A 258 7.81 32.77 6.59
N ASP A 259 8.14 32.85 5.30
CA ASP A 259 7.25 32.71 4.16
C ASP A 259 6.96 31.26 3.74
N THR A 260 7.48 30.28 4.51
CA THR A 260 7.21 28.87 4.25
C THR A 260 5.72 28.55 4.36
N THR A 261 5.22 27.84 3.34
CA THR A 261 3.84 27.30 3.31
C THR A 261 3.84 25.79 3.33
N LEU A 262 2.83 25.20 3.96
CA LEU A 262 2.60 23.75 4.04
C LEU A 262 1.28 23.40 3.36
N ASN A 263 1.34 22.75 2.21
CA ASN A 263 0.18 22.18 1.54
C ASN A 263 -0.03 20.73 1.99
N ILE A 264 -1.27 20.36 2.30
CA ILE A 264 -1.66 19.01 2.73
C ILE A 264 -2.75 18.52 1.77
N ALA A 265 -2.37 17.64 0.85
CA ALA A 265 -3.26 17.05 -0.15
C ALA A 265 -3.74 15.67 0.29
N GLY A 266 -5.06 15.50 0.43
CA GLY A 266 -5.66 14.21 0.78
C GLY A 266 -7.09 14.31 1.26
N LYS A 267 -7.86 13.24 1.06
CA LYS A 267 -9.25 13.17 1.51
C LYS A 267 -9.33 13.20 3.03
N THR A 268 -10.35 13.88 3.55
CA THR A 268 -10.80 13.81 4.95
C THR A 268 -12.31 13.93 5.03
N LYS A 269 -12.90 13.24 6.01
CA LYS A 269 -14.30 13.40 6.41
C LYS A 269 -14.42 14.16 7.73
N ASP A 270 -13.29 14.46 8.38
CA ASP A 270 -13.22 15.16 9.65
C ASP A 270 -13.11 16.68 9.41
N GLU A 271 -14.28 17.32 9.25
CA GLU A 271 -14.39 18.76 9.03
C GLU A 271 -13.76 19.58 10.18
N THR A 272 -13.83 19.07 11.40
CA THR A 272 -13.23 19.73 12.57
C THR A 272 -11.71 19.74 12.45
N PHE A 273 -11.13 18.61 12.07
CA PHE A 273 -9.70 18.50 11.86
C PHE A 273 -9.22 19.32 10.65
N PHE A 274 -10.00 19.32 9.58
CA PHE A 274 -9.75 20.14 8.40
C PHE A 274 -9.73 21.62 8.73
N GLY A 275 -10.73 22.12 9.47
CA GLY A 275 -10.79 23.50 9.95
C GLY A 275 -9.63 23.85 10.87
N TRP A 276 -9.24 22.91 11.77
CA TRP A 276 -8.08 23.11 12.63
C TRP A 276 -6.77 23.22 11.81
N LEU A 277 -6.58 22.41 10.78
CA LEU A 277 -5.39 22.52 9.91
C LEU A 277 -5.30 23.93 9.30
N ASN A 278 -6.37 24.41 8.70
CA ASN A 278 -6.43 25.72 8.04
C ASN A 278 -6.40 26.91 9.03
N SER A 279 -6.61 26.69 10.32
CA SER A 279 -6.44 27.74 11.35
C SER A 279 -4.98 27.99 11.74
N ASN A 280 -4.02 27.17 11.29
CA ASN A 280 -2.61 27.35 11.55
C ASN A 280 -1.99 28.20 10.43
N GLU A 281 -1.22 29.22 10.82
CA GLU A 281 -0.60 30.16 9.87
C GLU A 281 0.35 29.45 8.90
N GLY A 282 0.18 29.68 7.60
CA GLY A 282 0.98 29.06 6.53
C GLY A 282 0.62 27.61 6.21
N VAL A 283 -0.44 27.04 6.81
CA VAL A 283 -0.93 25.68 6.51
C VAL A 283 -2.16 25.77 5.61
N ASN A 284 -2.16 25.03 4.51
CA ASN A 284 -3.22 24.90 3.54
C ASN A 284 -3.63 23.43 3.43
N ALA A 285 -4.71 23.04 4.07
CA ALA A 285 -5.34 21.75 3.82
C ALA A 285 -6.18 21.85 2.54
N LEU A 286 -5.80 21.07 1.52
CA LEU A 286 -6.40 21.15 0.19
C LEU A 286 -7.59 20.19 0.02
N GLY A 287 -7.72 19.21 0.90
CA GLY A 287 -8.70 18.15 0.71
C GLY A 287 -8.29 17.21 -0.42
N PHE A 288 -9.28 16.64 -1.08
CA PHE A 288 -9.05 15.83 -2.28
C PHE A 288 -8.62 16.71 -3.46
N VAL A 289 -7.52 16.35 -4.09
CA VAL A 289 -6.96 17.03 -5.26
C VAL A 289 -7.06 16.11 -6.47
N GLU A 290 -7.70 16.56 -7.53
CA GLU A 290 -7.85 15.77 -8.76
C GLU A 290 -6.52 15.63 -9.51
N ASP A 291 -5.75 16.71 -9.61
CA ASP A 291 -4.44 16.74 -10.24
C ASP A 291 -3.32 16.84 -9.20
N LEU A 292 -2.97 15.67 -8.64
CA LEU A 292 -1.90 15.57 -7.66
C LEU A 292 -0.52 15.89 -8.24
N GLN A 293 -0.33 15.71 -9.54
CA GLN A 293 0.93 16.02 -10.23
C GLN A 293 1.25 17.52 -10.14
N ASN A 294 0.25 18.38 -10.25
CA ASN A 294 0.43 19.83 -10.10
C ASN A 294 0.88 20.20 -8.69
N GLU A 295 0.35 19.56 -7.65
CA GLU A 295 0.80 19.81 -6.26
C GLU A 295 2.24 19.36 -6.04
N TYR A 296 2.62 18.18 -6.57
CA TYR A 296 4.02 17.77 -6.56
C TYR A 296 4.89 18.77 -7.33
N ASN A 297 4.50 19.18 -8.52
CA ASN A 297 5.26 20.13 -9.32
C ASN A 297 5.46 21.47 -8.60
N ALA A 298 4.44 21.97 -7.93
CA ALA A 298 4.49 23.23 -7.19
C ALA A 298 5.32 23.17 -5.89
N ALA A 299 5.59 21.99 -5.34
CA ALA A 299 6.31 21.83 -4.09
C ALA A 299 7.84 21.93 -4.30
N GLN A 300 8.53 22.63 -3.40
CA GLN A 300 9.99 22.60 -3.29
C GLN A 300 10.46 21.34 -2.56
N VAL A 301 9.79 20.97 -1.47
CA VAL A 301 10.14 19.82 -0.63
C VAL A 301 8.89 19.00 -0.34
N VAL A 302 9.00 17.69 -0.44
CA VAL A 302 7.97 16.74 0.02
C VAL A 302 8.38 16.16 1.35
N ILE A 303 7.44 16.08 2.30
CA ILE A 303 7.71 15.50 3.60
C ILE A 303 6.80 14.30 3.90
N ILE A 304 7.36 13.32 4.59
CA ILE A 304 6.65 12.10 4.99
C ILE A 304 6.79 11.91 6.50
N PRO A 305 5.96 12.59 7.30
CA PRO A 305 6.05 12.58 8.75
C PRO A 305 5.32 11.37 9.35
N LEU A 306 5.67 10.15 8.92
CA LEU A 306 5.10 8.91 9.45
C LEU A 306 5.95 8.41 10.62
N TYR A 307 5.35 8.20 11.78
CA TYR A 307 6.03 7.65 12.96
C TYR A 307 5.71 6.17 13.19
N HIS A 308 4.62 5.69 12.63
CA HIS A 308 4.16 4.30 12.67
C HIS A 308 3.32 4.00 11.42
N GLY A 309 2.97 2.76 11.22
CA GLY A 309 2.18 2.29 10.08
C GLY A 309 2.73 0.97 9.54
N SER A 310 1.99 0.37 8.61
CA SER A 310 2.37 -0.84 7.88
C SER A 310 2.70 -0.49 6.43
N GLY A 311 3.44 -1.39 5.78
CA GLY A 311 3.69 -1.34 4.36
C GLY A 311 4.78 -0.39 3.88
N THR A 312 4.92 -0.36 2.58
CA THR A 312 5.74 0.61 1.86
C THR A 312 4.94 1.85 1.51
N SER A 313 5.57 3.00 1.60
CA SER A 313 4.92 4.28 1.39
C SER A 313 4.80 4.63 -0.10
N VAL A 314 3.60 4.51 -0.70
CA VAL A 314 3.35 4.96 -2.08
C VAL A 314 3.69 6.44 -2.26
N LYS A 315 3.43 7.28 -1.26
CA LYS A 315 3.81 8.70 -1.30
C LYS A 315 5.32 8.94 -1.41
N PHE A 316 6.14 7.98 -0.93
CA PHE A 316 7.60 8.02 -1.11
C PHE A 316 7.96 7.69 -2.56
N THR A 317 7.33 6.65 -3.14
CA THR A 317 7.56 6.29 -4.56
C THR A 317 7.10 7.41 -5.49
N GLU A 318 5.97 8.05 -5.21
CA GLU A 318 5.46 9.18 -5.97
C GLU A 318 6.42 10.37 -5.91
N ALA A 319 6.85 10.78 -4.71
CA ALA A 319 7.78 11.89 -4.55
C ALA A 319 9.12 11.65 -5.27
N MET A 320 9.64 10.41 -5.22
CA MET A 320 10.84 10.02 -5.97
C MET A 320 10.61 10.11 -7.48
N SER A 321 9.51 9.54 -7.98
CA SER A 321 9.18 9.54 -9.41
C SER A 321 8.88 10.94 -9.95
N MET A 322 8.38 11.83 -9.09
CA MET A 322 8.20 13.24 -9.39
C MET A 322 9.50 14.07 -9.25
N GLY A 323 10.62 13.40 -8.92
CA GLY A 323 11.92 14.07 -8.72
C GLY A 323 11.87 15.14 -7.64
N LYS A 324 11.19 14.88 -6.51
CA LYS A 324 11.12 15.84 -5.42
C LYS A 324 12.13 15.54 -4.32
N PRO A 325 12.78 16.56 -3.75
CA PRO A 325 13.56 16.38 -2.53
C PRO A 325 12.65 15.91 -1.40
N ILE A 326 13.07 14.86 -0.69
CA ILE A 326 12.24 14.21 0.33
C ILE A 326 12.90 14.32 1.69
N VAL A 327 12.15 14.78 2.69
CA VAL A 327 12.50 14.60 4.12
C VAL A 327 11.47 13.68 4.76
N SER A 328 11.93 12.61 5.36
CA SER A 328 11.05 11.60 5.94
C SER A 328 11.55 11.12 7.31
N THR A 329 10.69 10.52 8.09
CA THR A 329 11.08 9.66 9.22
C THR A 329 11.55 8.30 8.71
N LYS A 330 12.19 7.50 9.58
CA LYS A 330 12.56 6.12 9.25
C LYS A 330 11.34 5.25 8.88
N ALA A 331 10.19 5.49 9.51
CA ALA A 331 8.96 4.75 9.20
C ALA A 331 8.42 5.08 7.79
N GLY A 332 8.61 6.33 7.32
CA GLY A 332 8.12 6.76 6.00
C GLY A 332 8.94 6.24 4.81
N VAL A 333 10.17 5.80 5.04
CA VAL A 333 11.07 5.22 4.00
C VAL A 333 11.27 3.72 4.17
N ARG A 334 10.50 3.09 5.05
CA ARG A 334 10.60 1.66 5.32
C ARG A 334 10.36 0.84 4.06
N GLY A 335 11.19 -0.18 3.87
CA GLY A 335 11.10 -1.10 2.73
C GLY A 335 11.82 -0.64 1.48
N PHE A 336 12.50 0.51 1.52
CA PHE A 336 13.30 1.02 0.41
C PHE A 336 14.81 0.97 0.66
N ASP A 337 15.24 0.36 1.78
CA ASP A 337 16.65 0.31 2.19
C ASP A 337 17.57 -0.35 1.16
N ASP A 338 17.03 -1.26 0.32
CA ASP A 338 17.80 -1.96 -0.72
C ASP A 338 18.06 -1.10 -1.96
N ILE A 339 17.16 -0.17 -2.27
CA ILE A 339 17.24 0.65 -3.50
C ILE A 339 17.54 2.11 -3.22
N CYS A 340 17.29 2.59 -2.00
CA CYS A 340 17.48 3.97 -1.62
C CYS A 340 18.53 4.14 -0.53
N LYS A 341 19.31 5.21 -0.61
CA LYS A 341 20.34 5.57 0.38
C LYS A 341 20.06 6.95 0.96
N GLU A 342 20.10 7.05 2.30
CA GLU A 342 20.02 8.32 3.02
C GLU A 342 21.11 9.28 2.54
N ASN A 343 20.81 10.57 2.49
CA ASN A 343 21.66 11.67 2.01
C ASN A 343 22.01 11.65 0.51
N VAL A 344 21.60 10.60 -0.23
CA VAL A 344 21.76 10.48 -1.69
C VAL A 344 20.42 10.65 -2.39
N HIS A 345 19.38 9.95 -1.95
CA HIS A 345 18.05 9.94 -2.57
C HIS A 345 17.00 10.67 -1.73
N TYR A 346 17.21 10.76 -0.42
CA TYR A 346 16.31 11.41 0.54
C TYR A 346 17.08 11.79 1.81
N LEU A 347 16.46 12.60 2.68
CA LEU A 347 16.95 12.88 4.02
C LEU A 347 16.07 12.21 5.07
N CYS A 348 16.67 11.46 6.01
CA CYS A 348 15.94 10.78 7.08
C CYS A 348 16.08 11.54 8.40
N ALA A 349 14.95 12.00 8.96
CA ALA A 349 14.91 12.73 10.22
C ALA A 349 14.83 11.76 11.42
N LYS A 350 15.64 12.02 12.45
CA LYS A 350 15.71 11.23 13.68
C LYS A 350 14.99 11.87 14.87
N THR A 351 14.89 13.19 14.87
CA THR A 351 14.22 14.00 15.91
C THR A 351 13.46 15.15 15.26
N ASP A 352 12.54 15.79 15.99
CA ASP A 352 11.80 16.95 15.50
C ASP A 352 12.73 18.09 15.07
N LYS A 353 13.77 18.36 15.87
CA LYS A 353 14.78 19.36 15.54
C LYS A 353 15.54 19.02 14.27
N ASP A 354 15.95 17.77 14.11
CA ASP A 354 16.64 17.29 12.92
C ASP A 354 15.72 17.38 11.68
N PHE A 355 14.42 17.10 11.86
CA PHE A 355 13.44 17.23 10.79
C PHE A 355 13.32 18.68 10.31
N ALA A 356 13.15 19.63 11.24
CA ALA A 356 13.12 21.05 10.91
C ALA A 356 14.40 21.50 10.21
N GLN A 357 15.58 21.14 10.74
CA GLN A 357 16.87 21.51 10.17
C GLN A 357 17.07 20.98 8.75
N LYS A 358 16.68 19.73 8.47
CA LYS A 358 16.78 19.14 7.12
C LYS A 358 15.85 19.83 6.12
N ILE A 359 14.64 20.21 6.55
CA ILE A 359 13.72 20.97 5.70
C ILE A 359 14.30 22.37 5.43
N ILE A 360 14.72 23.10 6.46
CA ILE A 360 15.33 24.44 6.30
C ILE A 360 16.53 24.35 5.35
N TYR A 361 17.38 23.34 5.53
CA TYR A 361 18.52 23.12 4.65
C TYR A 361 18.11 22.95 3.17
N LEU A 362 17.05 22.21 2.88
CA LEU A 362 16.56 22.05 1.50
C LEU A 362 15.88 23.32 0.99
N LEU A 363 15.12 24.03 1.82
CA LEU A 363 14.49 25.30 1.41
C LEU A 363 15.53 26.39 1.05
N THR A 364 16.73 26.32 1.64
CA THR A 364 17.81 27.32 1.44
C THR A 364 18.97 26.82 0.59
N SER A 365 18.91 25.62 0.01
CA SER A 365 20.02 25.01 -0.73
C SER A 365 19.54 24.40 -2.06
N PRO A 366 19.32 25.21 -3.11
CA PRO A 366 18.84 24.75 -4.41
C PRO A 366 19.67 23.61 -5.02
N ALA A 367 21.00 23.72 -4.95
CA ALA A 367 21.90 22.69 -5.48
C ALA A 367 21.72 21.32 -4.80
N LYS A 368 21.40 21.31 -3.49
CA LYS A 368 21.13 20.05 -2.79
C LYS A 368 19.76 19.47 -3.16
N CYS A 369 18.77 20.33 -3.36
CA CYS A 369 17.46 19.93 -3.88
C CYS A 369 17.62 19.24 -5.23
N GLU A 370 18.32 19.86 -6.16
CA GLU A 370 18.53 19.33 -7.52
C GLU A 370 19.25 17.97 -7.49
N ALA A 371 20.34 17.86 -6.71
CA ALA A 371 21.06 16.59 -6.57
C ALA A 371 20.20 15.46 -6.02
N LEU A 372 19.39 15.71 -4.99
CA LEU A 372 18.47 14.71 -4.44
C LEU A 372 17.38 14.36 -5.44
N SER A 373 16.82 15.33 -6.17
CA SER A 373 15.78 15.15 -7.17
C SER A 373 16.23 14.23 -8.29
N ILE A 374 17.39 14.50 -8.87
CA ILE A 374 17.97 13.69 -9.97
C ILE A 374 18.23 12.27 -9.49
N ASN A 375 18.90 12.11 -8.34
CA ASN A 375 19.22 10.79 -7.81
C ASN A 375 17.98 9.98 -7.48
N ALA A 376 16.97 10.59 -6.83
CA ALA A 376 15.73 9.94 -6.47
C ALA A 376 14.94 9.49 -7.71
N ASN A 377 14.84 10.36 -8.73
CA ASN A 377 14.12 10.04 -9.97
C ASN A 377 14.80 8.91 -10.76
N ASN A 378 16.13 8.91 -10.87
CA ASN A 378 16.86 7.83 -11.55
C ASN A 378 16.57 6.48 -10.90
N VAL A 379 16.67 6.37 -9.57
CA VAL A 379 16.33 5.13 -8.85
C VAL A 379 14.86 4.74 -9.03
N ALA A 380 13.94 5.72 -9.03
CA ALA A 380 12.53 5.45 -9.26
C ALA A 380 12.27 4.88 -10.67
N LYS A 381 12.90 5.43 -11.69
CA LYS A 381 12.79 4.90 -13.07
C LYS A 381 13.30 3.47 -13.19
N ASP A 382 14.43 3.18 -12.57
CA ASP A 382 15.07 1.86 -12.67
C ASP A 382 14.31 0.77 -11.87
N ASN A 383 13.66 1.13 -10.73
CA ASN A 383 13.15 0.14 -9.78
C ASN A 383 11.66 0.25 -9.47
N LEU A 384 11.01 1.39 -9.77
CA LEU A 384 9.63 1.68 -9.38
C LEU A 384 8.74 2.00 -10.59
N SER A 385 9.23 1.82 -11.82
CA SER A 385 8.45 2.01 -13.03
C SER A 385 7.42 0.89 -13.23
N LYS A 386 6.37 1.18 -14.01
CA LYS A 386 5.41 0.16 -14.44
C LYS A 386 6.09 -0.95 -15.24
N ASP A 387 7.05 -0.61 -16.08
CA ASP A 387 7.78 -1.59 -16.90
C ASP A 387 8.56 -2.57 -16.02
N HIS A 388 9.25 -2.08 -14.99
CA HIS A 388 9.95 -2.93 -14.02
C HIS A 388 8.98 -3.85 -13.27
N PHE A 389 7.80 -3.33 -12.91
CA PHE A 389 6.76 -4.11 -12.27
C PHE A 389 6.23 -5.22 -13.19
N PHE A 390 5.94 -4.90 -14.46
CA PHE A 390 5.45 -5.84 -15.48
C PHE A 390 6.47 -6.94 -15.74
N ASP A 391 7.72 -6.58 -15.98
CA ASP A 391 8.84 -7.50 -16.13
C ASP A 391 8.99 -8.47 -14.96
N THR A 392 8.81 -7.97 -13.73
CA THR A 392 8.92 -8.80 -12.52
C THR A 392 7.77 -9.79 -12.44
N VAL A 393 6.54 -9.38 -12.75
CA VAL A 393 5.36 -10.26 -12.78
C VAL A 393 5.51 -11.32 -13.86
N GLU A 394 5.89 -10.94 -15.08
CA GLU A 394 6.12 -11.87 -16.20
C GLU A 394 7.19 -12.91 -15.87
N LYS A 395 8.36 -12.48 -15.40
CA LYS A 395 9.46 -13.39 -15.00
C LYS A 395 9.04 -14.37 -13.89
N ALA A 396 8.19 -13.92 -12.96
CA ALA A 396 7.68 -14.77 -11.89
C ALA A 396 6.77 -15.89 -12.44
N ILE A 397 5.92 -15.58 -13.39
CA ILE A 397 4.98 -16.51 -14.02
C ILE A 397 5.72 -17.47 -14.96
N CYS A 398 6.64 -16.96 -15.78
CA CYS A 398 7.40 -17.78 -16.73
C CYS A 398 8.34 -18.79 -16.02
N ARG A 399 9.00 -18.41 -14.92
CA ARG A 399 9.90 -19.31 -14.17
C ARG A 399 9.20 -20.52 -13.57
N ARG A 400 7.91 -20.46 -13.35
CA ARG A 400 7.13 -21.57 -12.78
C ARG A 400 6.79 -22.65 -13.82
N ASN A 401 6.84 -22.29 -15.09
CA ASN A 401 6.50 -23.20 -16.20
C ASN A 401 7.72 -23.91 -16.78
N ILE A 402 8.90 -23.76 -16.16
CA ILE A 402 10.14 -24.49 -16.42
C ILE A 402 10.38 -25.49 -15.28
#